data_5cf58e1d487a732ce2c92d1b510948dd
#
_entry.id   5cf58e1d487a732ce2c92d1b510948dd
#
_cell.length_a   1.000
_cell.length_b   1.000
_cell.length_c   1.000
_cell.angle_alpha   90.00
_cell.angle_beta   90.00
_cell.angle_gamma   90.00
#
_symmetry.space_group_name_H-M   'P 1'
#
loop_
_entity.id
_entity.type
_entity.pdbx_description
1 polymer ?
#
loop_
_entity_poly.entity_id
_entity_poly.type
_entity_poly.pdbx_seq_one_letter_code
_entity_poly.pdbx_strand_id
1 'polypeptide(L)'
;PEVKEFELGQEFGAGIFQVGELVHVTGTSKGKGFAGTVKRWKFSRGPMGHGSMNKRAPGSIGSSAWPSRVVPGRKLPGHMGNRRVTMKNLKVVDVRPDQNVILIQGAVPGGRNGILMIRRSGRF
;
A
#
# COMPACT_ATOMS: atom_id res chain seq x y z
N PRO A 1 19.81 22.40 -6.98
CA PRO A 1 20.23 21.03 -6.68
C PRO A 1 21.11 20.55 -7.83
N GLU A 2 22.39 20.31 -7.54
CA GLU A 2 23.33 19.78 -8.53
C GLU A 2 22.82 18.40 -8.98
N VAL A 3 22.53 18.28 -10.25
CA VAL A 3 22.25 16.98 -10.86
C VAL A 3 23.62 16.28 -10.95
N LYS A 4 23.85 15.30 -10.09
CA LYS A 4 25.02 14.44 -10.21
C LYS A 4 24.89 13.66 -11.52
N GLU A 5 25.86 13.79 -12.41
CA GLU A 5 25.94 12.97 -13.61
C GLU A 5 26.16 11.52 -13.18
N PHE A 6 25.23 10.64 -13.57
CA PHE A 6 25.32 9.21 -13.31
C PHE A 6 25.80 8.51 -14.59
N GLU A 7 26.75 7.61 -14.45
CA GLU A 7 27.22 6.79 -15.56
C GLU A 7 26.33 5.56 -15.78
N LEU A 8 26.19 5.17 -17.03
CA LEU A 8 25.45 3.95 -17.38
C LEU A 8 26.15 2.72 -16.79
N GLY A 9 25.42 1.92 -16.00
CA GLY A 9 25.96 0.74 -15.34
C GLY A 9 26.55 1.01 -13.95
N GLN A 10 26.47 2.23 -13.44
CA GLN A 10 26.93 2.55 -12.08
C GLN A 10 26.08 1.84 -11.03
N GLU A 11 26.74 1.10 -10.13
CA GLU A 11 26.09 0.44 -8.99
C GLU A 11 26.06 1.35 -7.77
N PHE A 12 24.92 1.37 -7.07
CA PHE A 12 24.70 2.13 -5.84
C PHE A 12 24.48 1.20 -4.68
N GLY A 13 25.28 1.32 -3.65
CA GLY A 13 25.09 0.64 -2.37
C GLY A 13 24.18 1.41 -1.40
N ALA A 14 23.92 0.82 -0.24
CA ALA A 14 23.12 1.41 0.83
C ALA A 14 23.64 2.79 1.33
N GLY A 15 24.93 3.06 1.16
CA GLY A 15 25.60 4.29 1.61
C GLY A 15 25.12 5.59 0.94
N ILE A 16 24.27 5.52 -0.09
CA ILE A 16 23.65 6.72 -0.67
C ILE A 16 22.63 7.39 0.26
N PHE A 17 22.08 6.67 1.24
CA PHE A 17 21.11 7.19 2.22
C PHE A 17 21.81 7.61 3.52
N GLN A 18 21.24 8.60 4.20
CA GLN A 18 21.78 9.09 5.48
C GLN A 18 20.84 8.73 6.63
N VAL A 19 21.41 8.50 7.81
CA VAL A 19 20.67 8.28 9.06
C VAL A 19 19.84 9.53 9.37
N GLY A 20 18.58 9.34 9.70
CA GLY A 20 17.63 10.42 9.98
C GLY A 20 16.88 10.96 8.75
N GLU A 21 17.30 10.61 7.54
CA GLU A 21 16.65 11.02 6.29
C GLU A 21 15.23 10.45 6.18
N LEU A 22 14.32 11.21 5.55
CA LEU A 22 12.97 10.74 5.23
C LEU A 22 12.94 10.16 3.81
N VAL A 23 12.37 8.96 3.70
CA VAL A 23 12.26 8.24 2.43
C VAL A 23 10.83 7.82 2.12
N HIS A 24 10.55 7.63 0.84
CA HIS A 24 9.32 7.03 0.34
C HIS A 24 9.64 5.62 -0.15
N VAL A 25 8.91 4.64 0.37
CA VAL A 25 9.10 3.23 -0.01
C VAL A 25 7.91 2.75 -0.80
N THR A 26 8.16 2.33 -2.02
CA THR A 26 7.15 1.78 -2.94
C THR A 26 7.41 0.30 -3.14
N GLY A 27 6.37 -0.49 -3.05
CA GLY A 27 6.43 -1.92 -3.31
C GLY A 27 5.05 -2.48 -3.68
N THR A 28 5.00 -3.78 -3.96
CA THR A 28 3.76 -4.50 -4.24
C THR A 28 3.21 -5.09 -2.94
N SER A 29 1.99 -4.71 -2.57
CA SER A 29 1.34 -5.21 -1.34
C SER A 29 1.03 -6.70 -1.45
N LYS A 30 0.96 -7.39 -0.31
CA LYS A 30 0.56 -8.81 -0.25
C LYS A 30 -0.82 -9.00 -0.88
N GLY A 31 -0.95 -9.98 -1.77
CA GLY A 31 -2.23 -10.38 -2.36
C GLY A 31 -3.17 -10.96 -1.29
N LYS A 32 -4.45 -10.67 -1.39
CA LYS A 32 -5.52 -11.18 -0.51
C LYS A 32 -6.63 -11.86 -1.30
N GLY A 33 -6.42 -12.05 -2.60
CA GLY A 33 -7.38 -12.64 -3.52
C GLY A 33 -8.67 -11.83 -3.67
N PHE A 34 -9.75 -12.48 -4.02
CA PHE A 34 -11.09 -11.89 -4.06
C PHE A 34 -11.60 -11.71 -2.63
N ALA A 35 -11.96 -10.50 -2.25
CA ALA A 35 -12.42 -10.16 -0.91
C ALA A 35 -13.81 -9.52 -0.93
N GLY A 36 -14.65 -9.92 0.03
CA GLY A 36 -15.96 -9.33 0.26
C GLY A 36 -15.87 -7.91 0.83
N THR A 37 -17.01 -7.21 0.85
CA THR A 37 -17.11 -5.80 1.27
C THR A 37 -16.66 -5.57 2.72
N VAL A 38 -16.92 -6.50 3.62
CA VAL A 38 -16.49 -6.40 5.03
C VAL A 38 -14.97 -6.38 5.13
N LYS A 39 -14.26 -7.28 4.46
CA LYS A 39 -12.79 -7.34 4.48
C LYS A 39 -12.15 -6.20 3.67
N ARG A 40 -12.70 -5.93 2.47
CA ARG A 40 -12.10 -5.00 1.51
C ARG A 40 -12.31 -3.53 1.91
N TRP A 41 -13.52 -3.21 2.41
CA TRP A 41 -13.95 -1.84 2.67
C TRP A 41 -14.33 -1.56 4.12
N LYS A 42 -14.23 -2.59 4.99
CA LYS A 42 -14.58 -2.52 6.41
C LYS A 42 -16.06 -2.16 6.66
N PHE A 43 -16.95 -2.68 5.82
CA PHE A 43 -18.38 -2.52 6.03
C PHE A 43 -18.81 -3.20 7.32
N SER A 44 -19.80 -2.62 7.98
CA SER A 44 -20.46 -3.23 9.14
C SER A 44 -21.17 -4.52 8.74
N ARG A 45 -21.23 -5.47 9.65
CA ARG A 45 -22.03 -6.69 9.49
C ARG A 45 -23.47 -6.38 9.86
N GLY A 46 -24.39 -7.12 9.26
CA GLY A 46 -25.79 -7.11 9.71
C GLY A 46 -25.98 -7.92 11.00
N PRO A 47 -27.22 -7.97 11.54
CA PRO A 47 -27.56 -8.75 12.72
C PRO A 47 -27.21 -10.23 12.54
N MET A 48 -26.64 -10.86 13.58
CA MET A 48 -26.27 -12.28 13.54
C MET A 48 -27.40 -13.20 14.08
N GLY A 49 -28.34 -12.63 14.80
CA GLY A 49 -29.50 -13.32 15.37
C GLY A 49 -30.83 -12.82 14.80
N HIS A 50 -31.96 -13.14 15.49
CA HIS A 50 -33.31 -12.73 15.13
C HIS A 50 -33.77 -13.10 13.72
N GLY A 51 -33.24 -14.20 13.15
CA GLY A 51 -33.58 -14.67 11.80
C GLY A 51 -33.06 -13.82 10.65
N SER A 52 -32.11 -12.89 10.87
CA SER A 52 -31.57 -12.05 9.82
C SER A 52 -30.86 -12.88 8.75
N MET A 53 -31.22 -12.67 7.48
CA MET A 53 -30.52 -13.25 6.31
C MET A 53 -29.37 -12.36 5.83
N ASN A 54 -29.34 -11.07 6.17
CA ASN A 54 -28.35 -10.08 5.73
C ASN A 54 -27.18 -9.98 6.73
N LYS A 55 -26.43 -11.04 6.91
CA LYS A 55 -25.31 -11.06 7.89
C LYS A 55 -24.05 -10.37 7.38
N ARG A 56 -23.66 -10.65 6.14
CA ARG A 56 -22.43 -10.15 5.52
C ARG A 56 -22.64 -9.50 4.16
N ALA A 57 -23.87 -9.27 3.75
CA ALA A 57 -24.23 -8.65 2.50
C ALA A 57 -23.83 -7.16 2.46
N PRO A 58 -23.51 -6.60 1.28
CA PRO A 58 -23.12 -5.20 1.14
C PRO A 58 -24.27 -4.22 1.41
N GLY A 59 -25.52 -4.68 1.43
CA GLY A 59 -26.72 -3.84 1.47
C GLY A 59 -27.05 -3.21 0.13
N SER A 60 -27.80 -2.11 0.12
CA SER A 60 -28.18 -1.41 -1.11
C SER A 60 -26.97 -0.91 -1.90
N ILE A 61 -27.01 -1.13 -3.22
CA ILE A 61 -25.96 -0.69 -4.14
C ILE A 61 -26.34 0.53 -4.97
N GLY A 62 -27.54 1.05 -4.80
CA GLY A 62 -27.99 2.24 -5.51
C GLY A 62 -29.48 2.53 -5.30
N SER A 63 -29.98 3.54 -5.99
CA SER A 63 -31.38 3.90 -6.04
C SER A 63 -32.13 3.05 -7.08
N SER A 64 -33.47 3.13 -7.09
CA SER A 64 -34.33 2.34 -7.95
C SER A 64 -34.33 2.82 -9.42
N ALA A 65 -35.47 3.29 -9.92
CA ALA A 65 -35.68 3.60 -11.34
C ALA A 65 -34.80 4.75 -11.88
N TRP A 66 -34.35 5.64 -11.04
CA TRP A 66 -33.40 6.69 -11.39
C TRP A 66 -32.19 6.62 -10.45
N PRO A 67 -30.94 6.57 -10.97
CA PRO A 67 -30.46 6.66 -12.35
C PRO A 67 -30.44 5.33 -13.13
N SER A 68 -31.13 4.27 -12.67
CA SER A 68 -31.21 2.92 -13.28
C SER A 68 -29.86 2.24 -13.54
N ARG A 69 -28.83 2.61 -12.78
CA ARG A 69 -27.47 2.04 -12.87
C ARG A 69 -26.76 2.08 -11.53
N VAL A 70 -25.75 1.26 -11.37
CA VAL A 70 -24.81 1.39 -10.26
C VAL A 70 -23.77 2.42 -10.63
N VAL A 71 -23.61 3.45 -9.79
CA VAL A 71 -22.66 4.55 -10.05
C VAL A 71 -21.22 4.01 -10.00
N PRO A 72 -20.34 4.42 -10.94
CA PRO A 72 -18.91 4.08 -10.91
C PRO A 72 -18.27 4.47 -9.58
N GLY A 73 -17.26 3.68 -9.13
CA GLY A 73 -16.59 3.90 -7.85
C GLY A 73 -17.31 3.32 -6.63
N ARG A 74 -18.47 2.67 -6.80
CA ARG A 74 -19.18 1.99 -5.71
C ARG A 74 -18.29 0.93 -5.06
N LYS A 75 -18.28 0.90 -3.72
CA LYS A 75 -17.48 -0.05 -2.93
C LYS A 75 -18.13 -1.44 -2.96
N LEU A 76 -17.64 -2.30 -3.84
CA LEU A 76 -18.13 -3.67 -4.05
C LEU A 76 -17.03 -4.71 -3.75
N PRO A 77 -17.39 -6.01 -3.62
CA PRO A 77 -16.40 -7.09 -3.56
C PRO A 77 -15.46 -7.06 -4.76
N GLY A 78 -14.30 -7.63 -4.63
CA GLY A 78 -13.34 -7.73 -5.73
C GLY A 78 -11.93 -8.02 -5.26
N HIS A 79 -10.98 -7.94 -6.19
CA HIS A 79 -9.58 -8.18 -5.93
C HIS A 79 -9.04 -7.23 -4.87
N MET A 80 -8.30 -7.75 -3.89
CA MET A 80 -7.67 -7.00 -2.82
C MET A 80 -6.18 -7.36 -2.72
N GLY A 81 -5.35 -6.36 -2.51
CA GLY A 81 -3.90 -6.52 -2.45
C GLY A 81 -3.26 -6.70 -3.83
N ASN A 82 -2.01 -7.19 -3.86
CA ASN A 82 -1.19 -7.34 -5.07
C ASN A 82 -1.21 -6.11 -5.96
N ARG A 83 -1.06 -4.95 -5.36
CA ARG A 83 -1.03 -3.65 -6.04
C ARG A 83 0.13 -2.81 -5.54
N ARG A 84 0.60 -1.91 -6.37
CA ARG A 84 1.63 -0.93 -6.01
C ARG A 84 1.12 0.00 -4.90
N VAL A 85 1.88 0.09 -3.82
CA VAL A 85 1.59 0.95 -2.66
C VAL A 85 2.86 1.71 -2.30
N THR A 86 2.72 2.99 -1.99
CA THR A 86 3.82 3.83 -1.53
C THR A 86 3.57 4.27 -0.10
N MET A 87 4.49 3.93 0.79
CA MET A 87 4.56 4.48 2.15
C MET A 87 5.44 5.71 2.13
N LYS A 88 4.90 6.84 2.58
CA LYS A 88 5.60 8.12 2.52
C LYS A 88 6.22 8.49 3.88
N ASN A 89 7.33 9.24 3.82
CA ASN A 89 7.98 9.86 4.99
C ASN A 89 8.36 8.86 6.08
N LEU A 90 8.95 7.73 5.70
CA LEU A 90 9.56 6.79 6.63
C LEU A 90 10.98 7.26 6.95
N LYS A 91 11.34 7.22 8.24
CA LYS A 91 12.67 7.65 8.72
C LYS A 91 13.68 6.52 8.57
N VAL A 92 14.85 6.83 8.04
CA VAL A 92 16.01 5.94 8.05
C VAL A 92 16.61 5.97 9.45
N VAL A 93 16.68 4.82 10.12
CA VAL A 93 17.18 4.68 11.49
C VAL A 93 18.66 4.39 11.50
N ASP A 94 19.12 3.52 10.60
CA ASP A 94 20.50 3.09 10.51
C ASP A 94 20.84 2.70 9.08
N VAL A 95 22.10 2.85 8.69
CA VAL A 95 22.64 2.45 7.39
C VAL A 95 23.93 1.69 7.62
N ARG A 96 24.02 0.47 7.11
CA ARG A 96 25.19 -0.41 7.20
C ARG A 96 25.75 -0.69 5.81
N PRO A 97 26.68 0.13 5.33
CA PRO A 97 27.24 -0.02 3.99
C PRO A 97 27.93 -1.36 3.77
N ASP A 98 28.64 -1.87 4.78
CA ASP A 98 29.39 -3.13 4.70
C ASP A 98 28.49 -4.35 4.41
N GLN A 99 27.26 -4.31 4.91
CA GLN A 99 26.27 -5.37 4.72
C GLN A 99 25.25 -5.02 3.62
N ASN A 100 25.34 -3.84 3.05
CA ASN A 100 24.39 -3.27 2.09
C ASN A 100 22.95 -3.27 2.63
N VAL A 101 22.77 -2.89 3.89
CA VAL A 101 21.48 -2.91 4.62
C VAL A 101 21.08 -1.52 5.06
N ILE A 102 19.79 -1.21 4.93
CA ILE A 102 19.16 0.01 5.43
C ILE A 102 18.04 -0.36 6.39
N LEU A 103 18.04 0.24 7.58
CA LEU A 103 17.00 0.09 8.59
C LEU A 103 16.04 1.28 8.50
N ILE A 104 14.76 0.99 8.26
CA ILE A 104 13.71 2.00 8.11
C ILE A 104 12.67 1.81 9.21
N GLN A 105 12.29 2.91 9.86
CA GLN A 105 11.26 2.91 10.89
C GLN A 105 9.87 2.81 10.26
N GLY A 106 9.13 1.76 10.60
CA GLY A 106 7.75 1.56 10.17
C GLY A 106 7.53 0.33 9.30
N ALA A 107 6.36 0.25 8.69
CA ALA A 107 5.99 -0.87 7.83
C ALA A 107 6.28 -0.55 6.36
N VAL A 108 6.79 -1.53 5.63
CA VAL A 108 7.00 -1.47 4.18
C VAL A 108 6.01 -2.38 3.46
N PRO A 109 5.61 -2.06 2.22
CA PRO A 109 4.64 -2.88 1.49
C PRO A 109 5.25 -4.21 1.02
N GLY A 110 4.46 -5.26 1.04
CA GLY A 110 4.81 -6.57 0.48
C GLY A 110 5.22 -7.62 1.50
N GLY A 111 5.70 -8.75 0.98
CA GLY A 111 6.22 -9.88 1.74
C GLY A 111 7.72 -9.78 2.00
N ARG A 112 8.26 -10.77 2.71
CA ARG A 112 9.72 -10.97 2.79
C ARG A 112 10.28 -11.19 1.37
N ASN A 113 11.50 -10.73 1.13
CA ASN A 113 12.19 -10.82 -0.15
C ASN A 113 11.47 -10.10 -1.32
N GLY A 114 10.53 -9.19 -1.01
CA GLY A 114 9.87 -8.37 -2.02
C GLY A 114 10.80 -7.25 -2.52
N ILE A 115 10.67 -6.89 -3.78
CA ILE A 115 11.40 -5.78 -4.37
C ILE A 115 10.76 -4.46 -3.91
N LEU A 116 11.59 -3.55 -3.41
CA LEU A 116 11.20 -2.22 -2.96
C LEU A 116 11.95 -1.14 -3.74
N MET A 117 11.23 -0.09 -4.09
CA MET A 117 11.82 1.13 -4.63
C MET A 117 11.86 2.18 -3.53
N ILE A 118 13.06 2.63 -3.16
CA ILE A 118 13.26 3.64 -2.13
C ILE A 118 13.65 4.96 -2.81
N ARG A 119 12.98 6.05 -2.44
CA ARG A 119 13.26 7.40 -2.94
C ARG A 119 13.34 8.38 -1.78
N ARG A 120 14.24 9.32 -1.86
CA ARG A 120 14.29 10.45 -0.91
C ARG A 120 12.99 11.24 -0.94
N SER A 121 12.57 11.73 0.23
CA SER A 121 11.34 12.52 0.38
C SER A 121 11.63 13.91 -0.06
N GLY A 122 12.11 14.44 -0.93
CA GLY A 122 12.30 15.84 -1.36
C GLY A 122 11.77 16.97 -0.44
N ARG A 123 11.45 16.65 0.82
CA ARG A 123 11.16 17.60 1.89
C ARG A 123 12.38 17.67 2.79
N PHE A 124 12.98 18.82 2.77
CA PHE A 124 13.97 19.27 3.74
C PHE A 124 13.28 19.62 5.04
#